data_25b91ac6694688d042a0c89d09490263
#
_entry.id   25b91ac6694688d042a0c89d09490263
#
_cell.length_a   1.000
_cell.length_b   1.000
_cell.length_c   1.000
_cell.angle_alpha   90.00
_cell.angle_beta   90.00
_cell.angle_gamma   90.00
#
_symmetry.space_group_name_H-M   'P 1'
#
loop_
_entity.id
_entity.type
_entity.pdbx_description
1 polymer ?
#
loop_
_entity_poly.entity_id
_entity_poly.type
_entity_poly.pdbx_seq_one_letter_code
_entity_poly.pdbx_strand_id
1 'polypeptide(L)'
;MDKNYETWSLKDLQNEIINVRLIDLKREYELCMILSEKAKLSNDLYALAFSYTFISDFYLASKKNKECIRYLELARKLCESSRYTDLLARIYNFYGMYYNSHYEEIKALESYLKSLDAAEECQNQILMSSAYNNIATCFELKCNYMEAIHYYEKCYQLLHTMEKDTGYSKAVVLSNLCNCEYKLKNTEALYKYFSCFEQLDKHCFVEAMNLLYLFCKLMCLRFQENTALDSIMEELLIEQEKVENRLLVYQILKNICSIMLEIENQAYSRRLLEILMSIEDEHDIKSRRELQKLIVSYYEMFGSQADLLKAYREFYTIILTIEDTDMEDNSSGLTAALELYRTKERQESLEKENEQLERLMNIDDLTNISNRRCFNEDIANPALQKKLTVAVAMLDIDYFKEYNDIYGHQMGDQALVEVGFCMNRYQKNGSIQFYRYGGDEFSGIFIGQSEDRVREIIHELVKDIKRKKIPHKGSKTGQILTLSFGYAISTQKHTNMMLLIKQADEQLYQHKKLRKQRCEKIKTVS
;
A
#
# COMPACT_ATOMS: atom_id res chain seq x y z
N MET A 1 13.83 40.11 30.11
CA MET A 1 13.38 41.53 30.10
C MET A 1 11.87 41.48 30.13
N ASP A 2 11.30 41.82 31.29
CA ASP A 2 9.84 41.92 31.45
C ASP A 2 9.31 43.04 30.55
N LYS A 3 8.75 42.66 29.41
CA LYS A 3 8.02 43.62 28.58
C LYS A 3 6.75 43.98 29.32
N ASN A 4 6.55 45.28 29.64
CA ASN A 4 5.31 45.74 30.29
C ASN A 4 4.17 45.74 29.26
N TYR A 5 3.50 44.59 29.09
CA TYR A 5 2.41 44.38 28.14
C TYR A 5 1.15 45.19 28.46
N GLU A 6 1.05 45.75 29.66
CA GLU A 6 -0.07 46.60 30.06
C GLU A 6 -0.17 47.90 29.22
N THR A 7 0.94 48.34 28.65
CA THR A 7 0.97 49.55 27.80
C THR A 7 0.68 49.29 26.33
N TRP A 8 0.62 48.05 25.91
CA TRP A 8 0.42 47.69 24.50
C TRP A 8 -1.02 47.93 24.03
N SER A 9 -1.17 48.30 22.74
CA SER A 9 -2.47 48.38 22.09
C SER A 9 -3.09 46.97 21.91
N LEU A 10 -4.42 46.91 21.72
CA LEU A 10 -5.10 45.66 21.44
C LEU A 10 -4.52 44.97 20.18
N LYS A 11 -4.16 45.75 19.17
CA LYS A 11 -3.60 45.25 17.92
C LYS A 11 -2.17 44.72 18.08
N ASP A 12 -1.35 45.36 18.92
CA ASP A 12 0.01 44.86 19.20
C ASP A 12 -0.05 43.52 19.94
N LEU A 13 -0.98 43.39 20.91
CA LEU A 13 -1.22 42.14 21.62
C LEU A 13 -1.70 41.03 20.67
N GLN A 14 -2.64 41.32 19.76
CA GLN A 14 -3.11 40.36 18.77
C GLN A 14 -1.98 39.89 17.84
N ASN A 15 -1.13 40.78 17.35
CA ASN A 15 0.01 40.45 16.51
C ASN A 15 1.02 39.58 17.27
N GLU A 16 1.34 39.92 18.53
CA GLU A 16 2.28 39.14 19.32
C GLU A 16 1.72 37.75 19.67
N ILE A 17 0.42 37.62 19.95
CA ILE A 17 -0.22 36.32 20.15
C ILE A 17 0.00 35.42 18.93
N ILE A 18 -0.22 35.95 17.72
CA ILE A 18 0.02 35.20 16.48
C ILE A 18 1.50 34.81 16.33
N ASN A 19 2.43 35.70 16.71
CA ASN A 19 3.87 35.46 16.57
C ASN A 19 4.39 34.40 17.55
N VAL A 20 3.86 34.35 18.78
CA VAL A 20 4.30 33.38 19.80
C VAL A 20 3.52 32.08 19.76
N ARG A 21 2.45 32.03 18.99
CA ARG A 21 1.62 30.84 18.82
C ARG A 21 2.47 29.64 18.38
N LEU A 22 2.28 28.49 19.02
CA LEU A 22 3.01 27.22 18.79
C LEU A 22 4.51 27.28 19.17
N ILE A 23 5.05 28.43 19.59
CA ILE A 23 6.43 28.60 20.04
C ILE A 23 6.46 28.62 21.58
N ASP A 24 5.61 29.44 22.21
CA ASP A 24 5.55 29.57 23.66
C ASP A 24 4.08 29.62 24.12
N LEU A 25 3.52 28.44 24.36
CA LEU A 25 2.11 28.27 24.76
C LEU A 25 1.76 29.02 26.05
N LYS A 26 2.70 29.10 27.01
CA LYS A 26 2.44 29.80 28.27
C LYS A 26 2.32 31.30 28.04
N ARG A 27 3.24 31.85 27.27
CA ARG A 27 3.22 33.27 26.90
C ARG A 27 2.01 33.62 26.04
N GLU A 28 1.63 32.77 25.11
CA GLU A 28 0.40 32.92 24.30
C GLU A 28 -0.82 33.08 25.21
N TYR A 29 -0.98 32.18 26.20
CA TYR A 29 -2.08 32.23 27.15
C TYR A 29 -2.08 33.50 28.00
N GLU A 30 -0.93 33.93 28.54
CA GLU A 30 -0.78 35.15 29.32
C GLU A 30 -1.20 36.39 28.52
N LEU A 31 -0.75 36.50 27.27
CA LEU A 31 -1.12 37.58 26.36
C LEU A 31 -2.62 37.58 26.03
N CYS A 32 -3.20 36.41 25.80
CA CYS A 32 -4.64 36.27 25.57
C CYS A 32 -5.48 36.72 26.77
N MET A 33 -5.03 36.42 27.99
CA MET A 33 -5.71 36.87 29.20
C MET A 33 -5.67 38.42 29.34
N ILE A 34 -4.48 39.01 29.12
CA ILE A 34 -4.32 40.48 29.12
C ILE A 34 -5.21 41.13 28.03
N LEU A 35 -5.23 40.57 26.82
CA LEU A 35 -6.06 41.05 25.74
C LEU A 35 -7.58 40.96 26.09
N SER A 36 -8.00 39.83 26.68
CA SER A 36 -9.38 39.63 27.11
C SER A 36 -9.86 40.70 28.13
N GLU A 37 -9.02 41.01 29.11
CA GLU A 37 -9.36 42.05 30.12
C GLU A 37 -9.44 43.43 29.48
N LYS A 38 -8.45 43.80 28.66
CA LYS A 38 -8.48 45.09 27.94
C LYS A 38 -9.67 45.20 26.98
N ALA A 39 -10.00 44.15 26.26
CA ALA A 39 -11.12 44.11 25.34
C ALA A 39 -12.48 44.31 26.07
N LYS A 40 -12.63 43.71 27.27
CA LYS A 40 -13.81 43.94 28.13
C LYS A 40 -13.91 45.39 28.60
N LEU A 41 -12.82 45.98 29.02
CA LEU A 41 -12.80 47.38 29.47
C LEU A 41 -13.08 48.37 28.35
N SER A 42 -12.61 48.10 27.13
CA SER A 42 -12.86 48.95 25.95
C SER A 42 -14.13 48.59 25.19
N ASN A 43 -14.85 47.56 25.61
CA ASN A 43 -16.03 47.00 24.90
C ASN A 43 -15.75 46.61 23.43
N ASP A 44 -14.51 46.13 23.16
CA ASP A 44 -14.12 45.67 21.84
C ASP A 44 -14.45 44.19 21.69
N LEU A 45 -15.57 43.89 21.00
CA LEU A 45 -16.07 42.54 20.83
C LEU A 45 -15.18 41.69 19.91
N TYR A 46 -14.50 42.31 18.93
CA TYR A 46 -13.58 41.59 18.06
C TYR A 46 -12.35 41.12 18.83
N ALA A 47 -11.72 42.03 19.59
CA ALA A 47 -10.55 41.68 20.40
C ALA A 47 -10.91 40.64 21.48
N LEU A 48 -12.12 40.70 22.03
CA LEU A 48 -12.63 39.71 22.99
C LEU A 48 -12.81 38.33 22.34
N ALA A 49 -13.46 38.29 21.17
CA ALA A 49 -13.64 37.05 20.41
C ALA A 49 -12.30 36.46 19.99
N PHE A 50 -11.37 37.29 19.52
CA PHE A 50 -9.99 36.89 19.20
C PHE A 50 -9.30 36.25 20.43
N SER A 51 -9.34 36.90 21.58
CA SER A 51 -8.72 36.35 22.80
C SER A 51 -9.29 34.98 23.17
N TYR A 52 -10.62 34.81 23.12
CA TYR A 52 -11.28 33.53 23.42
C TYR A 52 -10.90 32.45 22.39
N THR A 53 -10.77 32.80 21.13
CA THR A 53 -10.31 31.88 20.07
C THR A 53 -8.92 31.31 20.38
N PHE A 54 -7.96 32.16 20.76
CA PHE A 54 -6.60 31.71 21.06
C PHE A 54 -6.45 31.10 22.48
N ILE A 55 -7.29 31.48 23.46
CA ILE A 55 -7.40 30.74 24.71
C ILE A 55 -7.87 29.30 24.46
N SER A 56 -8.79 29.10 23.53
CA SER A 56 -9.21 27.75 23.18
C SER A 56 -8.10 26.93 22.51
N ASP A 57 -7.22 27.55 21.69
CA ASP A 57 -6.05 26.91 21.08
C ASP A 57 -5.07 26.43 22.16
N PHE A 58 -4.78 27.28 23.17
CA PHE A 58 -3.98 26.88 24.33
C PHE A 58 -4.58 25.67 25.08
N TYR A 59 -5.89 25.66 25.31
CA TYR A 59 -6.54 24.54 26.00
C TYR A 59 -6.57 23.26 25.14
N LEU A 60 -6.69 23.40 23.82
CA LEU A 60 -6.59 22.31 22.88
C LEU A 60 -5.19 21.67 22.93
N ALA A 61 -4.13 22.48 22.86
CA ALA A 61 -2.75 22.03 22.97
C ALA A 61 -2.43 21.42 24.35
N SER A 62 -3.08 21.93 25.42
CA SER A 62 -2.94 21.44 26.80
C SER A 62 -3.87 20.27 27.14
N LYS A 63 -4.62 19.74 26.15
CA LYS A 63 -5.59 18.63 26.30
C LYS A 63 -6.67 18.87 27.36
N LYS A 64 -7.02 20.13 27.62
CA LYS A 64 -8.09 20.54 28.53
C LYS A 64 -9.39 20.71 27.77
N ASN A 65 -10.01 19.61 27.41
CA ASN A 65 -11.13 19.53 26.47
C ASN A 65 -12.36 20.35 26.87
N LYS A 66 -12.75 20.32 28.15
CA LYS A 66 -13.91 21.07 28.64
C LYS A 66 -13.74 22.58 28.52
N GLU A 67 -12.55 23.06 28.85
CA GLU A 67 -12.21 24.48 28.73
C GLU A 67 -12.07 24.88 27.26
N CYS A 68 -11.47 24.06 26.42
CA CYS A 68 -11.36 24.29 24.98
C CYS A 68 -12.74 24.54 24.37
N ILE A 69 -13.67 23.60 24.48
CA ILE A 69 -15.04 23.71 23.93
C ILE A 69 -15.75 24.93 24.50
N ARG A 70 -15.63 25.20 25.80
CA ARG A 70 -16.27 26.37 26.40
C ARG A 70 -15.81 27.66 25.76
N TYR A 71 -14.52 27.86 25.54
CA TYR A 71 -14.00 29.09 24.94
C TYR A 71 -14.30 29.15 23.43
N LEU A 72 -14.31 28.05 22.70
CA LEU A 72 -14.75 27.99 21.31
C LEU A 72 -16.21 28.44 21.17
N GLU A 73 -17.11 27.97 22.05
CA GLU A 73 -18.53 28.37 22.06
C GLU A 73 -18.71 29.87 22.39
N LEU A 74 -17.92 30.39 23.33
CA LEU A 74 -17.98 31.83 23.66
C LEU A 74 -17.48 32.66 22.47
N ALA A 75 -16.38 32.29 21.84
CA ALA A 75 -15.85 32.97 20.66
C ALA A 75 -16.85 32.92 19.49
N ARG A 76 -17.39 31.73 19.19
CA ARG A 76 -18.36 31.53 18.11
C ARG A 76 -19.58 32.41 18.24
N LYS A 77 -20.20 32.46 19.43
CA LYS A 77 -21.38 33.31 19.68
C LYS A 77 -21.10 34.79 19.42
N LEU A 78 -19.96 35.30 19.81
CA LEU A 78 -19.55 36.67 19.53
C LEU A 78 -19.35 36.93 18.03
N CYS A 79 -18.71 35.97 17.34
CA CYS A 79 -18.41 36.10 15.91
C CYS A 79 -19.66 35.99 15.03
N GLU A 80 -20.58 35.05 15.33
CA GLU A 80 -21.84 34.90 14.58
C GLU A 80 -22.72 36.14 14.69
N SER A 81 -22.83 36.76 15.89
CA SER A 81 -23.61 37.97 16.10
C SER A 81 -23.01 39.20 15.40
N SER A 82 -21.71 39.26 15.21
CA SER A 82 -20.97 40.40 14.68
C SER A 82 -20.40 40.18 13.27
N ARG A 83 -20.59 38.99 12.70
CA ARG A 83 -20.07 38.56 11.37
C ARG A 83 -18.55 38.68 11.22
N TYR A 84 -17.79 38.27 12.23
CA TYR A 84 -16.35 38.21 12.17
C TYR A 84 -15.91 36.93 11.46
N THR A 85 -15.98 36.89 10.13
CA THR A 85 -15.78 35.69 9.30
C THR A 85 -14.35 35.12 9.36
N ASP A 86 -13.35 35.96 9.51
CA ASP A 86 -11.96 35.55 9.70
C ASP A 86 -11.72 34.80 11.00
N LEU A 87 -12.39 35.23 12.09
CA LEU A 87 -12.35 34.49 13.36
C LEU A 87 -13.21 33.24 13.31
N LEU A 88 -14.36 33.26 12.63
CA LEU A 88 -15.17 32.06 12.43
C LEU A 88 -14.42 30.97 11.70
N ALA A 89 -13.65 31.32 10.66
CA ALA A 89 -12.78 30.38 9.96
C ALA A 89 -11.78 29.70 10.92
N ARG A 90 -11.14 30.47 11.81
CA ARG A 90 -10.22 29.91 12.83
C ARG A 90 -10.93 29.04 13.86
N ILE A 91 -12.09 29.51 14.35
CA ILE A 91 -12.89 28.78 15.33
C ILE A 91 -13.32 27.42 14.77
N TYR A 92 -13.84 27.40 13.55
CA TYR A 92 -14.22 26.13 12.91
C TYR A 92 -13.03 25.24 12.63
N ASN A 93 -11.85 25.80 12.31
CA ASN A 93 -10.63 25.03 12.21
C ASN A 93 -10.25 24.37 13.55
N PHE A 94 -10.36 25.09 14.67
CA PHE A 94 -10.10 24.54 16.01
C PHE A 94 -11.17 23.52 16.45
N TYR A 95 -12.44 23.71 16.09
CA TYR A 95 -13.43 22.65 16.24
C TYR A 95 -13.06 21.39 15.47
N GLY A 96 -12.60 21.53 14.22
CA GLY A 96 -12.12 20.42 13.43
C GLY A 96 -10.95 19.68 14.08
N MET A 97 -9.98 20.42 14.60
CA MET A 97 -8.84 19.83 15.35
C MET A 97 -9.31 19.13 16.64
N TYR A 98 -10.24 19.77 17.37
CA TYR A 98 -10.84 19.17 18.57
C TYR A 98 -11.56 17.86 18.24
N TYR A 99 -12.46 17.85 17.27
CA TYR A 99 -13.20 16.64 16.88
C TYR A 99 -12.27 15.56 16.32
N ASN A 100 -11.25 15.95 15.55
CA ASN A 100 -10.24 15.00 15.07
C ASN A 100 -9.46 14.34 16.20
N SER A 101 -9.17 15.07 17.29
CA SER A 101 -8.51 14.49 18.48
C SER A 101 -9.42 13.55 19.29
N HIS A 102 -10.76 13.67 19.11
CA HIS A 102 -11.78 12.84 19.77
C HIS A 102 -12.39 11.77 18.86
N TYR A 103 -11.77 11.45 17.74
CA TYR A 103 -12.24 10.43 16.77
C TYR A 103 -13.59 10.73 16.10
N GLU A 104 -14.15 11.92 16.29
CA GLU A 104 -15.38 12.36 15.65
C GLU A 104 -15.10 12.88 14.23
N GLU A 105 -14.62 12.00 13.36
CA GLU A 105 -14.03 12.35 12.05
C GLU A 105 -15.03 13.06 11.11
N ILE A 106 -16.31 12.69 11.16
CA ILE A 106 -17.37 13.36 10.37
C ILE A 106 -17.51 14.81 10.84
N LYS A 107 -17.60 15.04 12.17
CA LYS A 107 -17.71 16.40 12.73
C LYS A 107 -16.44 17.21 12.49
N ALA A 108 -15.26 16.55 12.48
CA ALA A 108 -14.00 17.19 12.13
C ALA A 108 -14.04 17.69 10.69
N LEU A 109 -14.40 16.84 9.73
CA LEU A 109 -14.51 17.20 8.32
C LEU A 109 -15.55 18.30 8.09
N GLU A 110 -16.74 18.20 8.69
CA GLU A 110 -17.77 19.24 8.62
C GLU A 110 -17.26 20.58 9.16
N SER A 111 -16.49 20.56 10.25
CA SER A 111 -15.92 21.77 10.83
C SER A 111 -14.86 22.39 9.92
N TYR A 112 -14.00 21.59 9.31
CA TYR A 112 -13.01 22.08 8.35
C TYR A 112 -13.65 22.63 7.07
N LEU A 113 -14.75 22.05 6.59
CA LEU A 113 -15.53 22.60 5.47
C LEU A 113 -16.13 23.95 5.83
N LYS A 114 -16.74 24.10 7.03
CA LYS A 114 -17.22 25.41 7.52
C LYS A 114 -16.09 26.43 7.69
N SER A 115 -14.89 25.97 8.09
CA SER A 115 -13.70 26.81 8.14
C SER A 115 -13.31 27.32 6.76
N LEU A 116 -13.37 26.45 5.74
CA LEU A 116 -13.07 26.80 4.35
C LEU A 116 -14.08 27.83 3.82
N ASP A 117 -15.39 27.59 3.99
CA ASP A 117 -16.46 28.51 3.58
C ASP A 117 -16.26 29.91 4.17
N ALA A 118 -15.98 29.99 5.48
CA ALA A 118 -15.72 31.27 6.15
C ALA A 118 -14.41 31.93 5.70
N ALA A 119 -13.38 31.15 5.39
CA ALA A 119 -12.11 31.65 4.87
C ALA A 119 -12.24 32.18 3.43
N GLU A 120 -13.07 31.56 2.60
CA GLU A 120 -13.43 32.04 1.26
C GLU A 120 -14.24 33.33 1.34
N GLU A 121 -15.23 33.43 2.24
CA GLU A 121 -16.03 34.65 2.45
C GLU A 121 -15.15 35.84 2.82
N CYS A 122 -14.15 35.67 3.70
CA CYS A 122 -13.22 36.73 4.07
C CYS A 122 -11.99 36.83 3.14
N GLN A 123 -11.90 36.05 2.07
CA GLN A 123 -10.81 35.98 1.10
C GLN A 123 -9.41 35.81 1.73
N ASN A 124 -9.33 35.09 2.83
CA ASN A 124 -8.09 34.90 3.57
C ASN A 124 -7.36 33.63 3.11
N GLN A 125 -6.38 33.80 2.22
CA GLN A 125 -5.62 32.69 1.63
C GLN A 125 -4.89 31.81 2.66
N ILE A 126 -4.42 32.37 3.78
CA ILE A 126 -3.75 31.61 4.84
C ILE A 126 -4.74 30.64 5.52
N LEU A 127 -5.95 31.12 5.81
CA LEU A 127 -6.99 30.30 6.42
C LEU A 127 -7.51 29.24 5.45
N MET A 128 -7.68 29.61 4.16
CA MET A 128 -8.04 28.66 3.11
C MET A 128 -7.00 27.54 2.98
N SER A 129 -5.70 27.89 2.97
CA SER A 129 -4.65 26.88 2.87
C SER A 129 -4.63 25.94 4.08
N SER A 130 -4.86 26.48 5.30
CA SER A 130 -4.99 25.64 6.50
C SER A 130 -6.19 24.68 6.43
N ALA A 131 -7.34 25.18 5.95
CA ALA A 131 -8.54 24.36 5.80
C ALA A 131 -8.33 23.25 4.76
N TYR A 132 -7.78 23.57 3.58
CA TYR A 132 -7.45 22.57 2.56
C TYR A 132 -6.50 21.49 3.07
N ASN A 133 -5.43 21.88 3.78
CA ASN A 133 -4.50 20.92 4.38
C ASN A 133 -5.21 19.97 5.37
N ASN A 134 -6.07 20.50 6.23
CA ASN A 134 -6.74 19.70 7.25
C ASN A 134 -7.83 18.79 6.66
N ILE A 135 -8.56 19.25 5.64
CA ILE A 135 -9.50 18.42 4.87
C ILE A 135 -8.73 17.27 4.20
N ALA A 136 -7.59 17.57 3.54
CA ALA A 136 -6.75 16.55 2.93
C ALA A 136 -6.28 15.50 3.94
N THR A 137 -5.84 15.95 5.12
CA THR A 137 -5.42 15.05 6.22
C THR A 137 -6.56 14.12 6.67
N CYS A 138 -7.82 14.61 6.72
CA CYS A 138 -8.97 13.74 7.02
C CYS A 138 -9.14 12.63 5.99
N PHE A 139 -8.98 12.93 4.70
CA PHE A 139 -9.06 11.92 3.64
C PHE A 139 -7.86 10.95 3.67
N GLU A 140 -6.65 11.45 3.95
CA GLU A 140 -5.44 10.63 4.08
C GLU A 140 -5.59 9.61 5.23
N LEU A 141 -6.10 10.05 6.40
CA LEU A 141 -6.36 9.17 7.54
C LEU A 141 -7.38 8.05 7.24
N LYS A 142 -8.25 8.28 6.26
CA LYS A 142 -9.20 7.28 5.74
C LYS A 142 -8.64 6.46 4.57
N CYS A 143 -7.36 6.58 4.27
CA CYS A 143 -6.73 5.95 3.11
C CYS A 143 -7.36 6.33 1.75
N ASN A 144 -8.15 7.41 1.71
CA ASN A 144 -8.65 7.98 0.46
C ASN A 144 -7.62 8.95 -0.12
N TYR A 145 -6.51 8.38 -0.58
CA TYR A 145 -5.35 9.15 -1.03
C TYR A 145 -5.64 10.03 -2.26
N MET A 146 -6.57 9.63 -3.13
CA MET A 146 -6.92 10.43 -4.31
C MET A 146 -7.58 11.77 -3.93
N GLU A 147 -8.54 11.75 -3.02
CA GLU A 147 -9.16 12.97 -2.50
C GLU A 147 -8.18 13.78 -1.65
N ALA A 148 -7.33 13.11 -0.85
CA ALA A 148 -6.28 13.79 -0.10
C ALA A 148 -5.35 14.57 -1.02
N ILE A 149 -4.85 13.97 -2.11
CA ILE A 149 -4.01 14.62 -3.12
C ILE A 149 -4.72 15.82 -3.71
N HIS A 150 -5.99 15.69 -4.09
CA HIS A 150 -6.77 16.80 -4.67
C HIS A 150 -6.77 18.04 -3.75
N TYR A 151 -7.01 17.86 -2.45
CA TYR A 151 -7.02 18.99 -1.51
C TYR A 151 -5.61 19.47 -1.15
N TYR A 152 -4.61 18.59 -1.07
CA TYR A 152 -3.22 19.00 -0.88
C TYR A 152 -2.69 19.80 -2.09
N GLU A 153 -3.06 19.44 -3.32
CA GLU A 153 -2.71 20.22 -4.51
C GLU A 153 -3.34 21.61 -4.48
N LYS A 154 -4.62 21.74 -4.11
CA LYS A 154 -5.26 23.05 -3.92
C LYS A 154 -4.51 23.90 -2.87
N CYS A 155 -4.13 23.29 -1.75
CA CYS A 155 -3.33 23.94 -0.73
C CYS A 155 -1.99 24.40 -1.28
N TYR A 156 -1.26 23.54 -1.98
CA TYR A 156 0.04 23.84 -2.55
C TYR A 156 -0.02 24.96 -3.59
N GLN A 157 -0.99 24.91 -4.50
CA GLN A 157 -1.20 25.96 -5.50
C GLN A 157 -1.47 27.33 -4.84
N LEU A 158 -2.32 27.35 -3.82
CA LEU A 158 -2.62 28.58 -3.08
C LEU A 158 -1.39 29.14 -2.38
N LEU A 159 -0.61 28.30 -1.69
CA LEU A 159 0.65 28.69 -1.05
C LEU A 159 1.69 29.21 -2.06
N HIS A 160 1.63 28.75 -3.32
CA HIS A 160 2.55 29.18 -4.35
C HIS A 160 2.26 30.60 -4.87
N THR A 161 0.99 31.05 -4.79
CA THR A 161 0.57 32.38 -5.22
C THR A 161 0.78 33.47 -4.15
N MET A 162 1.09 33.07 -2.89
CA MET A 162 1.30 34.02 -1.80
C MET A 162 2.66 34.71 -1.88
N GLU A 163 2.69 36.03 -1.68
CA GLU A 163 3.93 36.80 -1.59
C GLU A 163 4.70 36.56 -0.27
N LYS A 164 4.01 36.14 0.77
CA LYS A 164 4.60 35.86 2.09
C LYS A 164 5.44 34.59 2.02
N ASP A 165 6.52 34.54 2.78
CA ASP A 165 7.30 33.31 2.95
C ASP A 165 6.42 32.18 3.52
N THR A 166 6.22 31.17 2.68
CA THR A 166 5.43 29.98 2.98
C THR A 166 6.25 28.71 2.83
N GLY A 167 7.58 28.83 2.87
CA GLY A 167 8.51 27.72 2.63
C GLY A 167 8.23 26.48 3.48
N TYR A 168 8.05 26.67 4.79
CA TYR A 168 7.73 25.58 5.71
C TYR A 168 6.37 24.91 5.38
N SER A 169 5.32 25.73 5.14
CA SER A 169 3.99 25.18 4.79
C SER A 169 4.03 24.41 3.47
N LYS A 170 4.78 24.90 2.47
CA LYS A 170 5.00 24.17 1.21
C LYS A 170 5.72 22.84 1.43
N ALA A 171 6.75 22.82 2.28
CA ALA A 171 7.48 21.60 2.61
C ALA A 171 6.58 20.53 3.25
N VAL A 172 5.71 20.94 4.20
CA VAL A 172 4.74 20.04 4.84
C VAL A 172 3.77 19.46 3.80
N VAL A 173 3.18 20.30 2.97
CA VAL A 173 2.20 19.85 1.95
C VAL A 173 2.86 18.95 0.90
N LEU A 174 4.08 19.28 0.44
CA LEU A 174 4.82 18.43 -0.49
C LEU A 174 5.19 17.08 0.12
N SER A 175 5.53 17.05 1.41
CA SER A 175 5.77 15.79 2.13
C SER A 175 4.52 14.92 2.20
N ASN A 176 3.36 15.51 2.46
CA ASN A 176 2.08 14.80 2.49
C ASN A 176 1.69 14.29 1.09
N LEU A 177 1.90 15.09 0.03
CA LEU A 177 1.72 14.65 -1.35
C LEU A 177 2.63 13.46 -1.70
N CYS A 178 3.91 13.55 -1.36
CA CYS A 178 4.85 12.43 -1.53
C CYS A 178 4.36 11.16 -0.80
N ASN A 179 3.87 11.30 0.44
CA ASN A 179 3.36 10.17 1.21
C ASN A 179 2.12 9.53 0.56
N CYS A 180 1.17 10.34 0.10
CA CYS A 180 -0.02 9.83 -0.60
C CYS A 180 0.35 9.09 -1.90
N GLU A 181 1.23 9.66 -2.71
CA GLU A 181 1.68 9.04 -3.97
C GLU A 181 2.53 7.77 -3.73
N TYR A 182 3.31 7.76 -2.66
CA TYR A 182 4.01 6.55 -2.19
C TYR A 182 3.02 5.42 -1.87
N LYS A 183 1.95 5.72 -1.12
CA LYS A 183 0.90 4.74 -0.77
C LYS A 183 0.13 4.25 -1.99
N LEU A 184 -0.07 5.09 -3.01
CA LEU A 184 -0.65 4.72 -4.30
C LEU A 184 0.34 4.00 -5.24
N LYS A 185 1.63 3.91 -4.87
CA LYS A 185 2.71 3.37 -5.71
C LYS A 185 2.89 4.12 -7.04
N ASN A 186 2.51 5.39 -7.08
CA ASN A 186 2.65 6.26 -8.24
C ASN A 186 4.03 6.94 -8.22
N THR A 187 5.02 6.25 -8.73
CA THR A 187 6.43 6.68 -8.68
C THR A 187 6.68 7.96 -9.49
N GLU A 188 6.00 8.15 -10.61
CA GLU A 188 6.17 9.35 -11.45
C GLU A 188 5.75 10.61 -10.69
N ALA A 189 4.57 10.62 -10.08
CA ALA A 189 4.09 11.75 -9.31
C ALA A 189 4.90 11.97 -8.03
N LEU A 190 5.33 10.88 -7.35
CA LEU A 190 6.22 10.96 -6.20
C LEU A 190 7.52 11.72 -6.54
N TYR A 191 8.20 11.36 -7.62
CA TYR A 191 9.42 12.06 -8.06
C TYR A 191 9.15 13.51 -8.47
N LYS A 192 8.00 13.79 -9.09
CA LYS A 192 7.59 15.16 -9.42
C LYS A 192 7.48 16.03 -8.17
N TYR A 193 6.76 15.59 -7.13
CA TYR A 193 6.61 16.37 -5.90
C TYR A 193 7.91 16.46 -5.10
N PHE A 194 8.70 15.40 -5.08
CA PHE A 194 10.03 15.46 -4.47
C PHE A 194 10.94 16.46 -5.16
N SER A 195 10.94 16.54 -6.50
CA SER A 195 11.67 17.56 -7.24
C SER A 195 11.20 18.99 -6.91
N CYS A 196 9.89 19.19 -6.71
CA CYS A 196 9.38 20.47 -6.22
C CYS A 196 9.89 20.80 -4.81
N PHE A 197 10.03 19.80 -3.94
CA PHE A 197 10.61 19.98 -2.60
C PHE A 197 12.09 20.39 -2.69
N GLU A 198 12.87 19.79 -3.57
CA GLU A 198 14.29 20.12 -3.77
C GLU A 198 14.52 21.55 -4.28
N GLN A 199 13.52 22.14 -4.94
CA GLN A 199 13.55 23.53 -5.44
C GLN A 199 13.20 24.56 -4.38
N LEU A 200 12.76 24.17 -3.18
CA LEU A 200 12.53 25.11 -2.09
C LEU A 200 13.85 25.76 -1.64
N ASP A 201 13.77 27.05 -1.25
CA ASP A 201 14.95 27.79 -0.81
C ASP A 201 15.55 27.18 0.46
N LYS A 202 16.73 26.59 0.32
CA LYS A 202 17.45 25.93 1.41
C LYS A 202 17.91 26.87 2.52
N HIS A 203 17.98 28.19 2.26
CA HIS A 203 18.32 29.16 3.29
C HIS A 203 17.20 29.35 4.33
N CYS A 204 15.98 28.94 4.00
CA CYS A 204 14.83 28.96 4.90
C CYS A 204 14.63 27.62 5.62
N PHE A 205 15.53 26.64 5.43
CA PHE A 205 15.37 25.31 6.03
C PHE A 205 15.62 25.37 7.54
N VAL A 206 14.55 25.21 8.30
CA VAL A 206 14.60 24.90 9.72
C VAL A 206 14.78 23.38 9.91
N GLU A 207 15.20 22.96 11.10
CA GLU A 207 15.49 21.54 11.42
C GLU A 207 14.35 20.59 11.01
N ALA A 208 13.10 21.00 11.20
CA ALA A 208 11.93 20.22 10.78
C ALA A 208 11.84 20.00 9.26
N MET A 209 12.33 20.94 8.45
CA MET A 209 12.32 20.78 7.00
C MET A 209 13.36 19.77 6.52
N ASN A 210 14.52 19.67 7.17
CA ASN A 210 15.49 18.62 6.87
C ASN A 210 14.90 17.22 7.13
N LEU A 211 14.18 17.07 8.23
CA LEU A 211 13.52 15.79 8.55
C LEU A 211 12.47 15.41 7.50
N LEU A 212 11.64 16.37 7.07
CA LEU A 212 10.66 16.16 5.99
C LEU A 212 11.34 15.83 4.65
N TYR A 213 12.44 16.51 4.33
CA TYR A 213 13.22 16.23 3.13
C TYR A 213 13.77 14.80 3.11
N LEU A 214 14.39 14.37 4.21
CA LEU A 214 14.94 13.02 4.34
C LEU A 214 13.85 11.96 4.25
N PHE A 215 12.68 12.23 4.83
CA PHE A 215 11.52 11.34 4.70
C PHE A 215 11.06 11.20 3.23
N CYS A 216 10.92 12.30 2.50
CA CYS A 216 10.57 12.25 1.07
C CYS A 216 11.64 11.52 0.24
N LYS A 217 12.91 11.78 0.53
CA LYS A 217 14.04 11.12 -0.13
C LYS A 217 14.05 9.61 0.10
N LEU A 218 13.74 9.18 1.32
CA LEU A 218 13.60 7.76 1.67
C LEU A 218 12.52 7.08 0.84
N MET A 219 11.34 7.70 0.70
CA MET A 219 10.24 7.18 -0.12
C MET A 219 10.65 7.01 -1.59
N CYS A 220 11.39 7.97 -2.13
CA CYS A 220 11.90 7.88 -3.51
C CYS A 220 12.91 6.73 -3.69
N LEU A 221 13.82 6.55 -2.75
CA LEU A 221 14.83 5.50 -2.82
C LEU A 221 14.26 4.07 -2.74
N ARG A 222 13.14 3.90 -2.10
CA ARG A 222 12.43 2.61 -2.02
C ARG A 222 12.18 1.99 -3.40
N PHE A 223 11.98 2.80 -4.43
CA PHE A 223 11.72 2.37 -5.79
C PHE A 223 12.98 2.31 -6.68
N GLN A 224 14.16 2.60 -6.12
CA GLN A 224 15.45 2.51 -6.79
C GLN A 224 16.29 1.39 -6.15
N GLU A 225 17.00 0.61 -6.95
CA GLU A 225 18.04 -0.31 -6.45
C GLU A 225 19.23 0.53 -5.94
N ASN A 226 19.17 0.98 -4.69
CA ASN A 226 20.18 1.90 -4.17
C ASN A 226 20.73 1.46 -2.81
N THR A 227 22.05 1.50 -2.70
CA THR A 227 22.82 1.18 -1.48
C THR A 227 22.80 2.31 -0.43
N ALA A 228 22.08 3.40 -0.67
CA ALA A 228 22.08 4.59 0.19
C ALA A 228 21.07 4.55 1.35
N LEU A 229 20.30 3.46 1.52
CA LEU A 229 19.27 3.35 2.56
C LEU A 229 19.87 3.59 3.96
N ASP A 230 20.95 2.89 4.29
CA ASP A 230 21.58 2.98 5.61
C ASP A 230 22.07 4.39 5.93
N SER A 231 22.69 5.05 4.93
CA SER A 231 23.17 6.43 5.10
C SER A 231 22.05 7.41 5.41
N ILE A 232 20.91 7.28 4.71
CA ILE A 232 19.77 8.19 4.93
C ILE A 232 19.06 7.87 6.24
N MET A 233 18.94 6.60 6.61
CA MET A 233 18.37 6.21 7.89
C MET A 233 19.19 6.74 9.07
N GLU A 234 20.52 6.64 9.02
CA GLU A 234 21.36 7.18 10.09
C GLU A 234 21.29 8.72 10.16
N GLU A 235 21.30 9.41 8.99
CA GLU A 235 21.13 10.86 8.95
C GLU A 235 19.77 11.29 9.54
N LEU A 236 18.70 10.58 9.18
CA LEU A 236 17.35 10.83 9.68
C LEU A 236 17.23 10.62 11.19
N LEU A 237 17.87 9.58 11.73
CA LEU A 237 17.90 9.30 13.16
C LEU A 237 18.69 10.36 13.95
N ILE A 238 19.66 11.02 13.35
CA ILE A 238 20.37 12.16 13.94
C ILE A 238 19.52 13.44 13.84
N GLU A 239 18.91 13.73 12.68
CA GLU A 239 18.13 14.96 12.48
C GLU A 239 16.88 15.01 13.36
N GLN A 240 16.22 13.87 13.61
CA GLN A 240 15.02 13.82 14.45
C GLN A 240 15.28 14.30 15.91
N GLU A 241 16.51 14.18 16.42
CA GLU A 241 16.87 14.63 17.77
C GLU A 241 16.90 16.16 17.88
N LYS A 242 17.15 16.86 16.77
CA LYS A 242 17.25 18.32 16.72
C LYS A 242 15.89 19.00 16.67
N VAL A 243 14.85 18.30 16.23
CA VAL A 243 13.51 18.87 16.03
C VAL A 243 12.77 18.94 17.36
N GLU A 244 12.44 20.15 17.83
CA GLU A 244 11.69 20.36 19.09
C GLU A 244 10.23 19.88 19.00
N ASN A 245 9.60 19.98 17.82
CA ASN A 245 8.23 19.54 17.63
C ASN A 245 8.10 18.02 17.64
N ARG A 246 7.97 17.45 18.82
CA ARG A 246 7.92 15.99 19.04
C ARG A 246 6.71 15.32 18.36
N LEU A 247 5.60 16.03 18.18
CA LEU A 247 4.44 15.49 17.48
C LEU A 247 4.77 15.27 15.98
N LEU A 248 5.44 16.23 15.34
CA LEU A 248 5.89 16.10 13.95
C LEU A 248 6.89 14.93 13.81
N VAL A 249 7.88 14.86 14.72
CA VAL A 249 8.85 13.76 14.76
C VAL A 249 8.14 12.42 14.85
N TYR A 250 7.21 12.29 15.79
CA TYR A 250 6.43 11.06 15.97
C TYR A 250 5.69 10.64 14.68
N GLN A 251 5.02 11.57 14.01
CA GLN A 251 4.28 11.27 12.79
C GLN A 251 5.21 10.79 11.66
N ILE A 252 6.34 11.46 11.48
CA ILE A 252 7.32 11.09 10.45
C ILE A 252 7.95 9.72 10.77
N LEU A 253 8.44 9.50 11.98
CA LEU A 253 9.05 8.22 12.37
C LEU A 253 8.07 7.06 12.29
N LYS A 254 6.80 7.29 12.61
CA LYS A 254 5.72 6.31 12.45
C LYS A 254 5.58 5.86 10.99
N ASN A 255 5.54 6.81 10.06
CA ASN A 255 5.46 6.51 8.63
C ASN A 255 6.73 5.78 8.14
N ILE A 256 7.91 6.19 8.60
CA ILE A 256 9.17 5.52 8.27
C ILE A 256 9.19 4.08 8.81
N CYS A 257 8.72 3.87 10.03
CA CYS A 257 8.60 2.53 10.62
C CYS A 257 7.69 1.63 9.76
N SER A 258 6.56 2.15 9.29
CA SER A 258 5.71 1.43 8.32
C SER A 258 6.46 1.06 7.05
N ILE A 259 7.28 1.98 6.48
CA ILE A 259 8.10 1.69 5.30
C ILE A 259 9.15 0.62 5.61
N MET A 260 9.82 0.68 6.77
CA MET A 260 10.82 -0.32 7.16
C MET A 260 10.21 -1.71 7.37
N LEU A 261 8.99 -1.78 7.89
CA LEU A 261 8.23 -3.04 7.95
C LEU A 261 7.88 -3.55 6.54
N GLU A 262 7.39 -2.69 5.65
CA GLU A 262 7.07 -3.06 4.26
C GLU A 262 8.28 -3.63 3.48
N ILE A 263 9.51 -3.24 3.83
CA ILE A 263 10.75 -3.77 3.22
C ILE A 263 11.41 -4.88 4.05
N GLU A 264 10.73 -5.34 5.09
CA GLU A 264 11.20 -6.40 5.99
C GLU A 264 12.56 -6.10 6.66
N ASN A 265 12.85 -4.81 6.92
CA ASN A 265 14.08 -4.40 7.59
C ASN A 265 13.91 -4.46 9.10
N GLN A 266 14.25 -5.61 9.70
CA GLN A 266 14.09 -5.86 11.12
C GLN A 266 14.88 -4.86 12.01
N ALA A 267 16.10 -4.53 11.62
CA ALA A 267 17.01 -3.71 12.44
C ALA A 267 16.47 -2.28 12.64
N TYR A 268 16.12 -1.60 11.53
CA TYR A 268 15.58 -0.26 11.60
C TYR A 268 14.16 -0.22 12.14
N SER A 269 13.31 -1.20 11.83
CA SER A 269 11.97 -1.29 12.41
C SER A 269 12.02 -1.36 13.92
N ARG A 270 12.89 -2.20 14.48
CA ARG A 270 13.09 -2.31 15.94
C ARG A 270 13.56 -1.00 16.55
N ARG A 271 14.60 -0.38 15.98
CA ARG A 271 15.17 0.88 16.48
C ARG A 271 14.14 2.02 16.47
N LEU A 272 13.34 2.11 15.38
CA LEU A 272 12.27 3.09 15.25
C LEU A 272 11.16 2.88 16.28
N LEU A 273 10.76 1.62 16.53
CA LEU A 273 9.76 1.31 17.54
C LEU A 273 10.25 1.70 18.95
N GLU A 274 11.52 1.44 19.29
CA GLU A 274 12.13 1.85 20.55
C GLU A 274 12.10 3.38 20.74
N ILE A 275 12.39 4.15 19.67
CA ILE A 275 12.30 5.61 19.68
C ILE A 275 10.85 6.08 19.82
N LEU A 276 9.93 5.52 19.03
CA LEU A 276 8.51 5.87 19.08
C LEU A 276 7.92 5.62 20.46
N MET A 277 8.27 4.50 21.11
CA MET A 277 7.87 4.21 22.49
C MET A 277 8.44 5.22 23.51
N SER A 278 9.62 5.79 23.24
CA SER A 278 10.22 6.80 24.12
C SER A 278 9.61 8.20 23.97
N ILE A 279 8.99 8.48 22.81
CA ILE A 279 8.34 9.78 22.51
C ILE A 279 6.84 9.73 22.83
N GLU A 280 6.27 8.52 22.93
CA GLU A 280 4.84 8.33 23.15
C GLU A 280 4.37 9.09 24.38
N ASP A 281 3.31 9.86 24.21
CA ASP A 281 2.59 10.49 25.31
C ASP A 281 1.60 9.46 25.89
N GLU A 282 1.83 9.02 27.12
CA GLU A 282 0.98 8.05 27.82
C GLU A 282 -0.51 8.46 27.88
N HIS A 283 -0.79 9.74 27.71
CA HIS A 283 -2.14 10.29 27.75
C HIS A 283 -2.82 10.36 26.36
N ASP A 284 -2.07 10.13 25.26
CA ASP A 284 -2.64 10.08 23.91
C ASP A 284 -2.92 8.64 23.47
N ILE A 285 -4.10 8.17 23.84
CA ILE A 285 -4.55 6.80 23.55
C ILE A 285 -4.60 6.49 22.06
N LYS A 286 -4.74 7.52 21.21
CA LYS A 286 -4.73 7.38 19.75
C LYS A 286 -3.34 7.06 19.22
N SER A 287 -2.35 7.85 19.60
CA SER A 287 -0.95 7.59 19.26
C SER A 287 -0.53 6.20 19.73
N ARG A 288 -0.93 5.84 20.95
CA ARG A 288 -0.67 4.53 21.54
C ARG A 288 -1.29 3.39 20.75
N ARG A 289 -2.53 3.53 20.29
CA ARG A 289 -3.17 2.54 19.42
C ARG A 289 -2.42 2.37 18.10
N GLU A 290 -2.04 3.48 17.45
CA GLU A 290 -1.32 3.43 16.16
C GLU A 290 0.09 2.83 16.34
N LEU A 291 0.80 3.16 17.42
CA LEU A 291 2.08 2.54 17.75
C LEU A 291 1.92 1.03 17.98
N GLN A 292 0.90 0.63 18.74
CA GLN A 292 0.68 -0.78 19.03
C GLN A 292 0.37 -1.60 17.76
N LYS A 293 -0.27 -1.02 16.75
CA LYS A 293 -0.43 -1.66 15.44
C LYS A 293 0.92 -1.97 14.78
N LEU A 294 1.85 -1.02 14.80
CA LEU A 294 3.21 -1.24 14.26
C LEU A 294 3.96 -2.32 15.05
N ILE A 295 3.82 -2.35 16.39
CA ILE A 295 4.40 -3.37 17.26
C ILE A 295 3.83 -4.75 16.91
N VAL A 296 2.52 -4.86 16.71
CA VAL A 296 1.88 -6.12 16.27
C VAL A 296 2.44 -6.54 14.92
N SER A 297 2.47 -5.64 13.93
CA SER A 297 3.02 -5.95 12.60
C SER A 297 4.50 -6.37 12.65
N TYR A 298 5.29 -5.75 13.52
CA TYR A 298 6.68 -6.15 13.75
C TYR A 298 6.79 -7.58 14.27
N TYR A 299 5.99 -7.95 15.28
CA TYR A 299 6.03 -9.30 15.84
C TYR A 299 5.36 -10.34 14.94
N GLU A 300 4.42 -9.96 14.09
CA GLU A 300 3.89 -10.84 13.02
C GLU A 300 5.00 -11.27 12.05
N MET A 301 5.95 -10.37 11.74
CA MET A 301 7.02 -10.63 10.78
C MET A 301 8.27 -11.26 11.41
N PHE A 302 8.66 -10.80 12.58
CA PHE A 302 9.98 -11.07 13.16
C PHE A 302 9.93 -11.67 14.57
N GLY A 303 8.77 -11.72 15.22
CA GLY A 303 8.62 -12.13 16.59
C GLY A 303 8.39 -13.62 16.79
N SER A 304 8.52 -14.07 18.03
CA SER A 304 8.01 -15.37 18.44
C SER A 304 6.48 -15.33 18.63
N GLN A 305 5.85 -16.50 18.61
CA GLN A 305 4.41 -16.60 18.86
C GLN A 305 4.03 -16.03 20.25
N ALA A 306 4.93 -16.12 21.23
CA ALA A 306 4.72 -15.56 22.56
C ALA A 306 4.74 -14.02 22.55
N ASP A 307 5.68 -13.40 21.83
CA ASP A 307 5.77 -11.95 21.67
C ASP A 307 4.56 -11.39 20.95
N LEU A 308 4.15 -12.05 19.87
CA LEU A 308 2.96 -11.68 19.11
C LEU A 308 1.70 -11.74 19.97
N LEU A 309 1.51 -12.81 20.75
CA LEU A 309 0.37 -12.93 21.65
C LEU A 309 0.36 -11.82 22.71
N LYS A 310 1.53 -11.45 23.24
CA LYS A 310 1.67 -10.33 24.17
C LYS A 310 1.25 -9.02 23.50
N ALA A 311 1.77 -8.73 22.31
CA ALA A 311 1.43 -7.52 21.56
C ALA A 311 -0.07 -7.40 21.26
N TYR A 312 -0.73 -8.50 20.90
CA TYR A 312 -2.19 -8.52 20.69
C TYR A 312 -2.97 -8.27 21.99
N ARG A 313 -2.52 -8.82 23.13
CA ARG A 313 -3.17 -8.55 24.42
C ARG A 313 -3.07 -7.08 24.80
N GLU A 314 -1.91 -6.47 24.61
CA GLU A 314 -1.70 -5.03 24.87
C GLU A 314 -2.59 -4.18 23.92
N PHE A 315 -2.65 -4.53 22.64
CA PHE A 315 -3.54 -3.87 21.68
C PHE A 315 -5.00 -3.97 22.11
N TYR A 316 -5.45 -5.15 22.50
CA TYR A 316 -6.81 -5.36 22.99
C TYR A 316 -7.12 -4.54 24.26
N THR A 317 -6.16 -4.44 25.18
CA THR A 317 -6.31 -3.61 26.38
C THR A 317 -6.48 -2.12 26.02
N ILE A 318 -5.72 -1.62 25.05
CA ILE A 318 -5.86 -0.25 24.55
C ILE A 318 -7.25 -0.03 23.95
N ILE A 319 -7.76 -0.98 23.16
CA ILE A 319 -9.12 -0.89 22.58
C ILE A 319 -10.17 -0.81 23.68
N LEU A 320 -10.09 -1.69 24.70
CA LEU A 320 -11.01 -1.65 25.84
C LEU A 320 -10.96 -0.32 26.60
N THR A 321 -9.74 0.25 26.78
CA THR A 321 -9.60 1.54 27.45
C THR A 321 -10.24 2.68 26.65
N ILE A 322 -10.17 2.63 25.32
CA ILE A 322 -10.84 3.59 24.43
C ILE A 322 -12.36 3.48 24.61
N GLU A 323 -12.87 2.27 24.68
CA GLU A 323 -14.32 2.03 24.85
C GLU A 323 -14.84 2.49 26.22
N ASP A 324 -14.09 2.25 27.29
CA ASP A 324 -14.48 2.73 28.63
C ASP A 324 -14.51 4.25 28.73
N THR A 325 -13.68 4.95 27.92
CA THR A 325 -13.69 6.43 27.85
C THR A 325 -14.80 6.99 26.95
N ASP A 326 -15.28 6.19 25.97
CA ASP A 326 -16.30 6.57 25.01
C ASP A 326 -17.71 6.00 25.37
N MET A 327 -17.87 5.35 26.53
CA MET A 327 -19.14 4.69 26.94
C MET A 327 -20.35 5.63 27.06
N GLU A 328 -20.18 6.94 26.87
CA GLU A 328 -21.33 7.84 26.73
C GLU A 328 -21.84 7.98 25.28
N ASP A 329 -21.09 7.50 24.23
CA ASP A 329 -21.52 7.76 22.83
C ASP A 329 -21.30 6.66 21.77
N ASN A 330 -20.63 5.51 21.99
CA ASN A 330 -20.41 4.59 20.87
C ASN A 330 -20.23 3.08 21.21
N SER A 331 -21.32 2.33 21.12
CA SER A 331 -21.31 0.85 21.06
C SER A 331 -20.86 0.28 19.68
N SER A 332 -20.44 1.14 18.75
CA SER A 332 -20.13 0.75 17.36
C SER A 332 -18.66 0.36 17.10
N GLY A 333 -17.72 0.81 17.92
CA GLY A 333 -16.28 0.61 17.67
C GLY A 333 -15.79 -0.82 17.91
N LEU A 334 -16.24 -1.48 18.98
CA LEU A 334 -15.87 -2.88 19.29
C LEU A 334 -16.46 -3.84 18.27
N THR A 335 -17.70 -3.64 17.89
CA THR A 335 -18.38 -4.44 16.88
C THR A 335 -17.62 -4.35 15.56
N ALA A 336 -17.17 -3.14 15.16
CA ALA A 336 -16.39 -2.93 13.96
C ALA A 336 -14.98 -3.56 14.02
N ALA A 337 -14.29 -3.49 15.17
CA ALA A 337 -12.97 -4.10 15.35
C ALA A 337 -13.04 -5.63 15.38
N LEU A 338 -14.05 -6.20 16.05
CA LEU A 338 -14.32 -7.66 16.04
C LEU A 338 -14.77 -8.15 14.66
N GLU A 339 -15.59 -7.38 13.95
CA GLU A 339 -15.97 -7.69 12.57
C GLU A 339 -14.77 -7.61 11.63
N LEU A 340 -13.88 -6.63 11.80
CA LEU A 340 -12.64 -6.51 11.02
C LEU A 340 -11.71 -7.71 11.27
N TYR A 341 -11.53 -8.10 12.53
CA TYR A 341 -10.73 -9.27 12.89
C TYR A 341 -11.33 -10.56 12.33
N ARG A 342 -12.63 -10.79 12.51
CA ARG A 342 -13.35 -11.93 11.96
C ARG A 342 -13.35 -11.94 10.42
N THR A 343 -13.43 -10.76 9.82
CA THR A 343 -13.39 -10.61 8.36
C THR A 343 -12.00 -10.96 7.83
N LYS A 344 -10.93 -10.54 8.52
CA LYS A 344 -9.55 -10.89 8.17
C LYS A 344 -9.27 -12.38 8.31
N GLU A 345 -9.65 -13.01 9.45
CA GLU A 345 -9.53 -14.47 9.62
C GLU A 345 -10.32 -15.23 8.55
N ARG A 346 -11.53 -14.76 8.24
CA ARG A 346 -12.36 -15.40 7.22
C ARG A 346 -11.77 -15.20 5.81
N GLN A 347 -11.16 -14.04 5.55
CA GLN A 347 -10.50 -13.76 4.29
C GLN A 347 -9.26 -14.63 4.11
N GLU A 348 -8.40 -14.77 5.13
CA GLU A 348 -7.22 -15.64 5.10
C GLU A 348 -7.63 -17.13 4.96
N SER A 349 -8.73 -17.54 5.60
CA SER A 349 -9.27 -18.88 5.44
C SER A 349 -9.82 -19.13 4.03
N LEU A 350 -10.54 -18.15 3.47
CA LEU A 350 -11.08 -18.20 2.11
C LEU A 350 -9.97 -18.15 1.05
N GLU A 351 -8.91 -17.38 1.28
CA GLU A 351 -7.74 -17.34 0.40
C GLU A 351 -7.04 -18.70 0.34
N LYS A 352 -6.82 -19.35 1.50
CA LYS A 352 -6.28 -20.71 1.58
C LYS A 352 -7.18 -21.75 0.92
N GLU A 353 -8.48 -21.63 1.13
CA GLU A 353 -9.47 -22.51 0.50
C GLU A 353 -9.52 -22.29 -1.02
N ASN A 354 -9.46 -21.03 -1.47
CA ASN A 354 -9.37 -20.68 -2.89
C ASN A 354 -8.07 -21.20 -3.54
N GLU A 355 -6.93 -21.03 -2.87
CA GLU A 355 -5.66 -21.60 -3.37
C GLU A 355 -5.72 -23.13 -3.48
N GLN A 356 -6.36 -23.80 -2.53
CA GLN A 356 -6.57 -25.25 -2.60
C GLN A 356 -7.53 -25.63 -3.72
N LEU A 357 -8.64 -24.90 -3.86
CA LEU A 357 -9.61 -25.10 -4.93
C LEU A 357 -8.99 -24.84 -6.30
N GLU A 358 -8.20 -23.77 -6.45
CA GLU A 358 -7.48 -23.48 -7.70
C GLU A 358 -6.48 -24.60 -8.04
N ARG A 359 -5.74 -25.12 -7.06
CA ARG A 359 -4.86 -26.30 -7.26
C ARG A 359 -5.65 -27.52 -7.72
N LEU A 360 -6.74 -27.86 -7.05
CA LEU A 360 -7.61 -28.98 -7.41
C LEU A 360 -8.28 -28.80 -8.78
N MET A 361 -8.58 -27.57 -9.15
CA MET A 361 -9.23 -27.26 -10.44
C MET A 361 -8.28 -27.20 -11.61
N ASN A 362 -7.00 -26.90 -11.41
CA ASN A 362 -6.03 -26.57 -12.46
C ASN A 362 -4.94 -27.63 -12.65
N ILE A 363 -4.79 -28.58 -11.73
CA ILE A 363 -3.79 -29.64 -11.82
C ILE A 363 -4.49 -30.97 -12.15
N ASP A 364 -3.82 -31.80 -12.91
CA ASP A 364 -4.24 -33.19 -13.16
C ASP A 364 -3.76 -34.08 -12.01
N ASP A 365 -4.70 -34.72 -11.32
CA ASP A 365 -4.47 -35.51 -10.11
C ASP A 365 -3.50 -36.70 -10.32
N LEU A 366 -3.43 -37.23 -11.54
CA LEU A 366 -2.56 -38.35 -11.86
C LEU A 366 -1.12 -37.92 -12.16
N THR A 367 -0.96 -36.92 -13.03
CA THR A 367 0.35 -36.56 -13.58
C THR A 367 1.01 -35.37 -12.89
N ASN A 368 0.28 -34.66 -12.03
CA ASN A 368 0.73 -33.49 -11.28
C ASN A 368 1.29 -32.35 -12.15
N ILE A 369 0.82 -32.27 -13.39
CA ILE A 369 0.99 -31.10 -14.27
C ILE A 369 -0.37 -30.44 -14.48
N SER A 370 -0.40 -29.26 -15.10
CA SER A 370 -1.67 -28.55 -15.37
C SER A 370 -2.61 -29.40 -16.22
N ASN A 371 -3.92 -29.26 -15.96
CA ASN A 371 -4.95 -30.03 -16.67
C ASN A 371 -5.44 -29.29 -17.94
N ARG A 372 -6.35 -29.93 -18.67
CA ARG A 372 -6.96 -29.38 -19.88
C ARG A 372 -7.71 -28.07 -19.65
N ARG A 373 -8.32 -27.91 -18.46
CA ARG A 373 -9.03 -26.66 -18.12
C ARG A 373 -8.07 -25.51 -18.07
N CYS A 374 -6.94 -25.66 -17.36
CA CYS A 374 -5.89 -24.66 -17.30
C CYS A 374 -5.33 -24.31 -18.69
N PHE A 375 -5.13 -25.33 -19.56
CA PHE A 375 -4.74 -25.09 -20.95
C PHE A 375 -5.73 -24.19 -21.69
N ASN A 376 -7.02 -24.46 -21.57
CA ASN A 376 -8.06 -23.68 -22.23
C ASN A 376 -8.14 -22.24 -21.72
N GLU A 377 -7.97 -22.04 -20.40
CA GLU A 377 -7.95 -20.73 -19.75
C GLU A 377 -6.71 -19.91 -20.22
N ASP A 378 -5.54 -20.52 -20.24
CA ASP A 378 -4.31 -19.89 -20.72
C ASP A 378 -4.40 -19.50 -22.21
N ILE A 379 -4.92 -20.39 -23.06
CA ILE A 379 -5.14 -20.11 -24.49
C ILE A 379 -6.12 -18.94 -24.70
N ALA A 380 -7.17 -18.84 -23.88
CA ALA A 380 -8.15 -17.78 -23.95
C ALA A 380 -7.63 -16.42 -23.41
N ASN A 381 -6.53 -16.43 -22.69
CA ASN A 381 -5.98 -15.24 -22.03
C ASN A 381 -5.51 -14.20 -23.06
N PRO A 382 -6.10 -12.97 -23.07
CA PRO A 382 -5.73 -11.92 -24.03
C PRO A 382 -4.26 -11.46 -23.87
N ALA A 383 -3.67 -11.61 -22.69
CA ALA A 383 -2.26 -11.26 -22.44
C ALA A 383 -1.30 -12.21 -23.18
N LEU A 384 -1.64 -13.50 -23.26
CA LEU A 384 -0.87 -14.47 -24.05
C LEU A 384 -0.94 -14.14 -25.55
N GLN A 385 -2.12 -13.82 -26.05
CA GLN A 385 -2.33 -13.50 -27.47
C GLN A 385 -1.57 -12.23 -27.91
N LYS A 386 -1.26 -11.32 -26.99
CA LYS A 386 -0.48 -10.10 -27.26
C LYS A 386 1.03 -10.32 -27.25
N LYS A 387 1.52 -11.50 -26.84
CA LYS A 387 2.96 -11.80 -26.84
C LYS A 387 3.48 -11.90 -28.28
N LEU A 388 4.70 -11.42 -28.49
CA LEU A 388 5.32 -11.39 -29.82
C LEU A 388 5.66 -12.81 -30.32
N THR A 389 6.07 -13.71 -29.42
CA THR A 389 6.45 -15.09 -29.77
C THR A 389 5.71 -16.05 -28.85
N VAL A 390 4.87 -16.90 -29.44
CA VAL A 390 4.14 -17.95 -28.73
C VAL A 390 4.20 -19.23 -29.58
N ALA A 391 4.51 -20.37 -28.95
CA ALA A 391 4.38 -21.66 -29.59
C ALA A 391 3.44 -22.57 -28.78
N VAL A 392 2.75 -23.45 -29.49
CA VAL A 392 1.94 -24.53 -28.93
C VAL A 392 2.47 -25.86 -29.45
N ALA A 393 2.60 -26.83 -28.54
CA ALA A 393 2.94 -28.21 -28.88
C ALA A 393 1.79 -29.13 -28.48
N MET A 394 1.51 -30.14 -29.32
CA MET A 394 0.64 -31.26 -29.02
C MET A 394 1.49 -32.53 -28.99
N LEU A 395 1.33 -33.35 -27.97
CA LEU A 395 2.13 -34.56 -27.76
C LEU A 395 1.20 -35.72 -27.39
N ASP A 396 1.57 -36.93 -27.77
CA ASP A 396 0.74 -38.12 -27.56
C ASP A 396 1.63 -39.35 -27.41
N ILE A 397 1.25 -40.26 -26.48
CA ILE A 397 1.99 -41.50 -26.24
C ILE A 397 1.68 -42.51 -27.33
N ASP A 398 2.73 -42.97 -28.01
CA ASP A 398 2.59 -43.92 -29.11
C ASP A 398 2.02 -45.26 -28.63
N TYR A 399 0.94 -45.75 -29.24
CA TYR A 399 0.31 -47.05 -28.96
C TYR A 399 -0.10 -47.25 -27.49
N PHE A 400 -0.55 -46.19 -26.83
CA PHE A 400 -0.91 -46.24 -25.41
C PHE A 400 -2.08 -47.19 -25.10
N LYS A 401 -3.02 -47.31 -26.03
CA LYS A 401 -4.11 -48.28 -25.90
C LYS A 401 -3.56 -49.72 -25.83
N GLU A 402 -2.65 -50.08 -26.77
CA GLU A 402 -2.00 -51.39 -26.78
C GLU A 402 -1.11 -51.62 -25.56
N TYR A 403 -0.57 -50.52 -24.99
CA TYR A 403 0.15 -50.60 -23.72
C TYR A 403 -0.78 -51.00 -22.60
N ASN A 404 -1.93 -50.34 -22.46
CA ASN A 404 -2.96 -50.65 -21.44
C ASN A 404 -3.52 -52.09 -21.61
N ASP A 405 -3.74 -52.48 -22.85
CA ASP A 405 -4.25 -53.83 -23.16
C ASP A 405 -3.28 -54.94 -22.73
N ILE A 406 -1.97 -54.68 -22.74
CA ILE A 406 -0.93 -55.65 -22.39
C ILE A 406 -0.52 -55.58 -20.91
N TYR A 407 -0.41 -54.40 -20.33
CA TYR A 407 0.16 -54.20 -19.00
C TYR A 407 -0.90 -53.81 -17.93
N GLY A 408 -2.15 -53.55 -18.37
CA GLY A 408 -3.22 -53.07 -17.52
C GLY A 408 -3.18 -51.57 -17.24
N HIS A 409 -4.34 -51.03 -16.84
CA HIS A 409 -4.52 -49.59 -16.61
C HIS A 409 -3.60 -49.02 -15.51
N GLN A 410 -3.33 -49.82 -14.46
CA GLN A 410 -2.44 -49.36 -13.38
C GLN A 410 -1.00 -49.05 -13.89
N MET A 411 -0.49 -49.89 -14.81
CA MET A 411 0.81 -49.66 -15.42
C MET A 411 0.76 -48.49 -16.43
N GLY A 412 -0.40 -48.30 -17.08
CA GLY A 412 -0.67 -47.12 -17.91
C GLY A 412 -0.64 -45.83 -17.10
N ASP A 413 -1.28 -45.82 -15.93
CA ASP A 413 -1.26 -44.69 -15.01
C ASP A 413 0.17 -44.35 -14.55
N GLN A 414 0.97 -45.38 -14.21
CA GLN A 414 2.38 -45.19 -13.87
C GLN A 414 3.19 -44.59 -15.04
N ALA A 415 2.92 -45.04 -16.26
CA ALA A 415 3.55 -44.51 -17.44
C ALA A 415 3.19 -43.03 -17.67
N LEU A 416 1.93 -42.65 -17.47
CA LEU A 416 1.47 -41.26 -17.52
C LEU A 416 2.15 -40.37 -16.45
N VAL A 417 2.28 -40.89 -15.22
CA VAL A 417 3.01 -40.21 -14.12
C VAL A 417 4.45 -39.94 -14.51
N GLU A 418 5.14 -40.93 -15.08
CA GLU A 418 6.52 -40.78 -15.51
C GLU A 418 6.69 -39.75 -16.65
N VAL A 419 5.72 -39.70 -17.56
CA VAL A 419 5.69 -38.69 -18.64
C VAL A 419 5.46 -37.29 -18.03
N GLY A 420 4.48 -37.15 -17.15
CA GLY A 420 4.22 -35.90 -16.44
C GLY A 420 5.42 -35.41 -15.63
N PHE A 421 6.11 -36.33 -14.94
CA PHE A 421 7.34 -36.02 -14.20
C PHE A 421 8.46 -35.50 -15.11
N CYS A 422 8.64 -36.10 -16.29
CA CYS A 422 9.59 -35.61 -17.27
C CYS A 422 9.23 -34.20 -17.77
N MET A 423 7.95 -33.93 -18.04
CA MET A 423 7.46 -32.62 -18.49
C MET A 423 7.65 -31.55 -17.43
N ASN A 424 7.39 -31.86 -16.16
CA ASN A 424 7.50 -30.93 -15.05
C ASN A 424 8.94 -30.35 -14.89
N ARG A 425 9.95 -31.13 -15.25
CA ARG A 425 11.36 -30.67 -15.25
C ARG A 425 11.68 -29.57 -16.23
N TYR A 426 10.90 -29.42 -17.29
CA TYR A 426 11.07 -28.40 -18.32
C TYR A 426 10.16 -27.19 -18.11
N GLN A 427 9.23 -27.25 -17.14
CA GLN A 427 8.39 -26.11 -16.81
C GLN A 427 9.21 -24.95 -16.25
N LYS A 428 8.89 -23.74 -16.67
CA LYS A 428 9.45 -22.47 -16.17
C LYS A 428 8.34 -21.47 -16.02
N ASN A 429 8.13 -20.99 -14.82
CA ASN A 429 7.09 -20.01 -14.51
C ASN A 429 7.06 -18.88 -15.55
N GLY A 430 5.88 -18.69 -16.16
CA GLY A 430 5.61 -17.64 -17.12
C GLY A 430 6.22 -17.81 -18.52
N SER A 431 6.98 -18.89 -18.80
CA SER A 431 7.59 -19.06 -20.12
C SER A 431 7.40 -20.43 -20.76
N ILE A 432 7.26 -21.49 -19.98
CA ILE A 432 7.06 -22.86 -20.48
C ILE A 432 6.12 -23.58 -19.54
N GLN A 433 4.96 -24.03 -20.05
CA GLN A 433 3.97 -24.76 -19.30
C GLN A 433 3.52 -25.99 -20.07
N PHE A 434 3.41 -27.15 -19.37
CA PHE A 434 2.88 -28.38 -19.91
C PHE A 434 1.54 -28.72 -19.24
N TYR A 435 0.68 -29.40 -20.02
CA TYR A 435 -0.69 -29.73 -19.61
C TYR A 435 -1.01 -31.17 -20.03
N ARG A 436 -1.80 -31.86 -19.22
CA ARG A 436 -2.47 -33.07 -19.67
C ARG A 436 -3.77 -32.68 -20.37
N TYR A 437 -3.80 -32.89 -21.70
CA TYR A 437 -4.94 -32.48 -22.51
C TYR A 437 -6.09 -33.48 -22.44
N GLY A 438 -5.78 -34.77 -22.30
CA GLY A 438 -6.78 -35.84 -22.07
C GLY A 438 -6.21 -37.22 -22.36
N GLY A 439 -6.56 -38.24 -21.57
CA GLY A 439 -6.08 -39.60 -21.73
C GLY A 439 -4.55 -39.67 -21.78
N ASP A 440 -4.00 -39.99 -22.94
CA ASP A 440 -2.58 -40.06 -23.29
C ASP A 440 -2.05 -38.84 -24.06
N GLU A 441 -2.88 -37.82 -24.22
CA GLU A 441 -2.56 -36.58 -24.90
C GLU A 441 -2.06 -35.51 -23.93
N PHE A 442 -1.00 -34.83 -24.31
CA PHE A 442 -0.38 -33.73 -23.59
C PHE A 442 -0.26 -32.49 -24.50
N SER A 443 -0.18 -31.34 -23.92
CA SER A 443 0.08 -30.09 -24.64
C SER A 443 1.13 -29.24 -23.94
N GLY A 444 1.71 -28.28 -24.65
CA GLY A 444 2.69 -27.36 -24.11
C GLY A 444 2.51 -25.95 -24.71
N ILE A 445 2.66 -24.92 -23.87
CA ILE A 445 2.70 -23.52 -24.29
C ILE A 445 4.10 -22.97 -23.99
N PHE A 446 4.70 -22.30 -24.98
CA PHE A 446 6.03 -21.71 -24.89
C PHE A 446 5.92 -20.22 -25.23
N ILE A 447 6.33 -19.36 -24.30
CA ILE A 447 6.23 -17.90 -24.43
C ILE A 447 7.65 -17.32 -24.53
N GLY A 448 7.88 -16.48 -25.56
CA GLY A 448 9.17 -15.81 -25.77
C GLY A 448 10.31 -16.73 -26.16
N GLN A 449 10.03 -17.99 -26.56
CA GLN A 449 11.03 -18.95 -27.00
C GLN A 449 11.21 -18.90 -28.52
N SER A 450 12.45 -19.02 -29.00
CA SER A 450 12.73 -19.18 -30.43
C SER A 450 12.30 -20.58 -30.91
N GLU A 451 12.07 -20.72 -32.23
CA GLU A 451 11.67 -22.01 -32.81
C GLU A 451 12.72 -23.10 -32.53
N ASP A 452 14.01 -22.77 -32.62
CA ASP A 452 15.09 -23.73 -32.35
C ASP A 452 15.04 -24.18 -30.89
N ARG A 453 14.77 -23.25 -29.95
CA ARG A 453 14.66 -23.58 -28.53
C ARG A 453 13.46 -24.45 -28.22
N VAL A 454 12.28 -24.16 -28.79
CA VAL A 454 11.10 -25.01 -28.66
C VAL A 454 11.38 -26.43 -29.19
N ARG A 455 11.98 -26.53 -30.36
CA ARG A 455 12.38 -27.80 -30.96
C ARG A 455 13.35 -28.59 -30.07
N GLU A 456 14.38 -27.92 -29.56
CA GLU A 456 15.37 -28.51 -28.65
C GLU A 456 14.70 -29.08 -27.40
N ILE A 457 13.86 -28.29 -26.71
CA ILE A 457 13.16 -28.71 -25.50
C ILE A 457 12.29 -29.96 -25.74
N ILE A 458 11.50 -29.94 -26.82
CA ILE A 458 10.65 -31.09 -27.14
C ILE A 458 11.48 -32.34 -27.46
N HIS A 459 12.57 -32.19 -28.19
CA HIS A 459 13.48 -33.31 -28.50
C HIS A 459 14.18 -33.86 -27.25
N GLU A 460 14.61 -32.99 -26.33
CA GLU A 460 15.21 -33.41 -25.07
C GLU A 460 14.20 -34.11 -24.19
N LEU A 461 12.98 -33.60 -24.08
CA LEU A 461 11.88 -34.23 -23.37
C LEU A 461 11.62 -35.65 -23.89
N VAL A 462 11.50 -35.81 -25.22
CA VAL A 462 11.30 -37.12 -25.85
C VAL A 462 12.49 -38.07 -25.60
N LYS A 463 13.75 -37.56 -25.58
CA LYS A 463 14.93 -38.34 -25.20
C LYS A 463 14.87 -38.79 -23.74
N ASP A 464 14.49 -37.88 -22.83
CA ASP A 464 14.40 -38.19 -21.39
C ASP A 464 13.37 -39.28 -21.13
N ILE A 465 12.18 -39.20 -21.77
CA ILE A 465 11.17 -40.25 -21.68
C ILE A 465 11.71 -41.60 -22.20
N LYS A 466 12.43 -41.61 -23.33
CA LYS A 466 13.09 -42.82 -23.85
C LYS A 466 14.14 -43.36 -22.88
N ARG A 467 14.86 -42.50 -22.16
CA ARG A 467 15.88 -42.89 -21.16
C ARG A 467 15.26 -43.60 -19.95
N LYS A 468 13.98 -43.38 -19.66
CA LYS A 468 13.23 -44.12 -18.63
C LYS A 468 13.09 -45.60 -18.97
N LYS A 469 13.27 -45.97 -20.25
CA LYS A 469 13.23 -47.36 -20.74
C LYS A 469 11.97 -48.10 -20.32
N ILE A 470 10.83 -47.41 -20.26
CA ILE A 470 9.52 -48.05 -19.92
C ILE A 470 9.23 -49.11 -20.97
N PRO A 471 9.13 -50.44 -20.61
CA PRO A 471 8.94 -51.49 -21.59
C PRO A 471 7.59 -51.38 -22.29
N HIS A 472 7.54 -51.52 -23.60
CA HIS A 472 6.30 -51.48 -24.40
C HIS A 472 6.28 -52.58 -25.47
N LYS A 473 5.90 -53.79 -25.11
CA LYS A 473 5.88 -54.95 -26.03
C LYS A 473 4.89 -54.81 -27.18
N GLY A 474 3.79 -54.04 -26.98
CA GLY A 474 2.78 -53.78 -28.00
C GLY A 474 3.12 -52.66 -28.99
N SER A 475 4.22 -51.94 -28.74
CA SER A 475 4.61 -50.83 -29.60
C SER A 475 5.15 -51.35 -30.94
N LYS A 476 4.63 -50.76 -32.03
CA LYS A 476 5.16 -51.02 -33.38
C LYS A 476 6.36 -50.17 -33.71
N THR A 477 6.73 -49.23 -32.85
CA THR A 477 7.86 -48.28 -33.07
C THR A 477 9.12 -48.63 -32.28
N GLY A 478 9.06 -49.68 -31.43
CA GLY A 478 10.22 -50.14 -30.62
C GLY A 478 9.74 -50.91 -29.39
N GLN A 479 10.66 -51.36 -28.54
CA GLN A 479 10.34 -52.13 -27.32
C GLN A 479 10.14 -51.25 -26.08
N ILE A 480 10.13 -49.92 -26.23
CA ILE A 480 9.98 -48.96 -25.16
C ILE A 480 8.92 -47.90 -25.51
N LEU A 481 8.32 -47.31 -24.48
CA LEU A 481 7.37 -46.24 -24.62
C LEU A 481 8.02 -45.00 -25.27
N THR A 482 7.31 -44.44 -26.24
CA THR A 482 7.74 -43.24 -26.98
C THR A 482 6.57 -42.25 -27.11
N LEU A 483 6.93 -41.00 -27.41
CA LEU A 483 6.00 -39.92 -27.71
C LEU A 483 6.12 -39.48 -29.17
N SER A 484 4.98 -39.19 -29.80
CA SER A 484 4.86 -38.39 -31.00
C SER A 484 4.51 -36.96 -30.63
N PHE A 485 4.95 -36.01 -31.46
CA PHE A 485 4.69 -34.58 -31.21
C PHE A 485 4.54 -33.80 -32.51
N GLY A 486 3.85 -32.66 -32.39
CA GLY A 486 3.81 -31.59 -33.37
C GLY A 486 3.82 -30.26 -32.64
N TYR A 487 4.38 -29.21 -33.22
CA TYR A 487 4.34 -27.87 -32.65
C TYR A 487 4.17 -26.82 -33.73
N ALA A 488 3.57 -25.69 -33.37
CA ALA A 488 3.47 -24.52 -34.23
C ALA A 488 3.87 -23.27 -33.43
N ILE A 489 4.46 -22.31 -34.14
CA ILE A 489 4.95 -21.07 -33.52
C ILE A 489 4.44 -19.86 -34.31
N SER A 490 4.07 -18.81 -33.58
CA SER A 490 3.80 -17.49 -34.14
C SER A 490 4.81 -16.48 -33.59
N THR A 491 5.28 -15.62 -34.47
CA THR A 491 6.15 -14.49 -34.15
C THR A 491 5.42 -13.15 -34.36
N GLN A 492 4.09 -13.18 -34.46
CA GLN A 492 3.24 -12.02 -34.71
C GLN A 492 2.46 -11.63 -33.46
N LYS A 493 2.25 -10.33 -33.26
CA LYS A 493 1.30 -9.83 -32.26
C LYS A 493 -0.13 -10.22 -32.64
N HIS A 494 -0.97 -10.46 -31.65
CA HIS A 494 -2.37 -10.91 -31.85
C HIS A 494 -2.48 -12.29 -32.50
N THR A 495 -1.71 -13.21 -31.99
CA THR A 495 -1.68 -14.60 -32.45
C THR A 495 -3.05 -15.26 -32.28
N ASN A 496 -3.54 -15.89 -33.36
CA ASN A 496 -4.72 -16.77 -33.27
C ASN A 496 -4.31 -18.12 -32.68
N MET A 497 -4.55 -18.30 -31.39
CA MET A 497 -4.16 -19.50 -30.64
C MET A 497 -4.83 -20.77 -31.17
N MET A 498 -6.10 -20.69 -31.61
CA MET A 498 -6.82 -21.83 -32.19
C MET A 498 -6.17 -22.33 -33.50
N LEU A 499 -5.63 -21.39 -34.28
CA LEU A 499 -4.89 -21.74 -35.50
C LEU A 499 -3.57 -22.45 -35.16
N LEU A 500 -2.85 -21.99 -34.14
CA LEU A 500 -1.62 -22.65 -33.68
C LEU A 500 -1.88 -24.07 -33.18
N ILE A 501 -2.94 -24.26 -32.39
CA ILE A 501 -3.34 -25.59 -31.91
C ILE A 501 -3.60 -26.52 -33.10
N LYS A 502 -4.40 -26.04 -34.07
CA LYS A 502 -4.71 -26.82 -35.28
C LYS A 502 -3.45 -27.21 -36.06
N GLN A 503 -2.52 -26.28 -36.23
CA GLN A 503 -1.26 -26.54 -36.94
C GLN A 503 -0.36 -27.52 -36.17
N ALA A 504 -0.30 -27.41 -34.83
CA ALA A 504 0.44 -28.36 -33.99
C ALA A 504 -0.16 -29.78 -34.08
N ASP A 505 -1.48 -29.89 -34.04
CA ASP A 505 -2.19 -31.16 -34.16
C ASP A 505 -1.99 -31.79 -35.55
N GLU A 506 -2.07 -31.02 -36.64
CA GLU A 506 -1.75 -31.48 -37.98
C GLU A 506 -0.30 -32.01 -38.07
N GLN A 507 0.67 -31.35 -37.48
CA GLN A 507 2.06 -31.85 -37.43
C GLN A 507 2.19 -33.11 -36.60
N LEU A 508 1.52 -33.23 -35.45
CA LEU A 508 1.47 -34.45 -34.63
C LEU A 508 0.95 -35.63 -35.48
N TYR A 509 -0.18 -35.41 -36.19
CA TYR A 509 -0.74 -36.42 -37.05
C TYR A 509 0.23 -36.89 -38.16
N GLN A 510 0.94 -35.95 -38.82
CA GLN A 510 1.96 -36.28 -39.83
C GLN A 510 3.14 -37.05 -39.20
N HIS A 511 3.57 -36.67 -37.99
CA HIS A 511 4.62 -37.39 -37.28
C HIS A 511 4.22 -38.83 -36.97
N LYS A 512 3.00 -39.07 -36.46
CA LYS A 512 2.47 -40.42 -36.25
C LYS A 512 2.43 -41.23 -37.56
N LYS A 513 1.95 -40.63 -38.67
CA LYS A 513 1.88 -41.31 -39.97
C LYS A 513 3.23 -41.72 -40.52
N LEU A 514 4.22 -40.83 -40.47
CA LEU A 514 5.58 -41.10 -40.92
C LEU A 514 6.23 -42.22 -40.11
N ARG A 515 6.02 -42.25 -38.81
CA ARG A 515 6.53 -43.32 -37.93
C ARG A 515 5.91 -44.66 -38.28
N LYS A 516 4.61 -44.71 -38.53
CA LYS A 516 3.89 -45.92 -38.92
C LYS A 516 4.41 -46.48 -40.24
N GLN A 517 4.63 -45.62 -41.24
CA GLN A 517 5.19 -46.00 -42.53
C GLN A 517 6.63 -46.51 -42.44
N ARG A 518 7.49 -45.89 -41.58
CA ARG A 518 8.87 -46.39 -41.35
C ARG A 518 8.87 -47.77 -40.73
N CYS A 519 7.97 -48.08 -39.83
CA CYS A 519 7.88 -49.40 -39.20
C CYS A 519 7.37 -50.47 -40.18
N GLU A 520 6.46 -50.13 -41.10
CA GLU A 520 6.00 -51.05 -42.16
C GLU A 520 7.12 -51.37 -43.15
N LYS A 521 7.94 -50.39 -43.54
CA LYS A 521 9.09 -50.61 -44.41
C LYS A 521 10.18 -51.50 -43.80
N ILE A 522 10.40 -51.42 -42.48
CA ILE A 522 11.40 -52.28 -41.80
C ILE A 522 10.92 -53.72 -41.73
N LYS A 523 9.61 -54.00 -41.61
CA LYS A 523 9.01 -55.32 -41.62
C LYS A 523 8.99 -56.00 -42.99
N THR A 524 9.10 -55.23 -44.10
CA THR A 524 9.13 -55.76 -45.47
C THR A 524 10.57 -56.02 -45.96
N VAL A 525 11.61 -55.68 -45.17
CA VAL A 525 13.05 -55.86 -45.49
C VAL A 525 13.68 -56.91 -44.56
N SER A 526 12.96 -57.36 -43.50
CA SER A 526 13.36 -58.48 -42.63
C SER A 526 12.54 -59.72 -42.97
#